data_abbe5fee377015ba28ce4371254248fd
#
_entry.id   abbe5fee377015ba28ce4371254248fd
#
_cell.length_a   1.000
_cell.length_b   1.000
_cell.length_c   1.000
_cell.angle_alpha   90.00
_cell.angle_beta   90.00
_cell.angle_gamma   90.00
#
_symmetry.space_group_name_H-M   'P 1'
#
loop_
_entity.id
_entity.type
_entity.pdbx_description
1 polymer ?
#
loop_
_entity_poly.entity_id
_entity_poly.type
_entity_poly.pdbx_seq_one_letter_code
_entity_poly.pdbx_strand_id
1 'polypeptide(L)'
;MQLIFTLFGLILLPLFLRAQAHKAYPASAYPDRVILGWQADPATSQSVNWRTDSTVIKAVGALVEADPSPDLANKATLVSASTERLVVDGKTMLYHSVHFKNLKPATNYNYRVGDGTHWTEWFQFKTAQDHPAPFSFLYFGDAQNNIRSLWSRAIRGAYSKLPSVSLMIHAGDLINNANTDWQWAEWFEAGSWINGMIPALAIPGNHEYVKDEQGKPRVSNHWRPSFVLPENGPAGFNETAYYVDYQGTRFIFLNSQLAILDSSAMDSQAKWLVRTLSKNPNHWTVITHHHPIYSTAEGRDNYEWRERMEPIYRKYRVDLVLQGHDHTYGRGLNMPLGKSRKHPAGPVYVVSVSGPKMYDIGLQDWMDRAASNTQLYQIISISGDKLTYQSYTVTGEQYDSFELIKDSHGRNTLTDQAPALAPERLDLPLEFQKRYTPEQKDEYQTRFQKYKAAKQLKKE
;
A
#
# COMPACT_ATOMS: atom_id res chain seq x y z
N MET A 1 6.80 -27.78 73.58
CA MET A 1 5.88 -27.62 72.43
C MET A 1 6.28 -26.30 71.75
N GLN A 2 7.22 -26.37 70.78
CA GLN A 2 7.70 -25.21 70.03
C GLN A 2 6.93 -25.08 68.72
N LEU A 3 6.24 -23.96 68.55
CA LEU A 3 5.60 -23.61 67.26
C LEU A 3 6.67 -23.03 66.35
N ILE A 4 6.89 -23.68 65.20
CA ILE A 4 7.71 -23.17 64.10
C ILE A 4 6.78 -22.39 63.16
N PHE A 5 6.90 -21.05 63.09
CA PHE A 5 6.28 -20.20 62.09
C PHE A 5 7.14 -20.22 60.82
N THR A 6 6.65 -20.88 59.77
CA THR A 6 7.29 -20.78 58.44
C THR A 6 6.74 -19.57 57.72
N LEU A 7 7.59 -18.53 57.53
CA LEU A 7 7.27 -17.33 56.77
C LEU A 7 7.47 -17.67 55.29
N PHE A 8 6.35 -17.77 54.53
CA PHE A 8 6.38 -17.80 53.06
C PHE A 8 6.59 -16.39 52.55
N GLY A 9 7.81 -16.04 52.16
CA GLY A 9 8.12 -14.82 51.45
C GLY A 9 7.62 -14.87 49.99
N LEU A 10 6.55 -14.15 49.68
CA LEU A 10 6.15 -13.91 48.31
C LEU A 10 7.21 -13.01 47.66
N ILE A 11 8.05 -13.57 46.80
CA ILE A 11 8.95 -12.80 45.92
C ILE A 11 8.09 -12.24 44.78
N LEU A 12 7.61 -11.01 44.92
CA LEU A 12 7.09 -10.22 43.82
C LEU A 12 8.25 -9.86 42.88
N LEU A 13 8.45 -10.68 41.85
CA LEU A 13 9.28 -10.26 40.71
C LEU A 13 8.58 -9.09 40.00
N PRO A 14 9.19 -7.90 39.95
CA PRO A 14 8.65 -6.81 39.15
C PRO A 14 8.69 -7.24 37.68
N LEU A 15 7.55 -7.38 37.06
CA LEU A 15 7.40 -7.43 35.59
C LEU A 15 7.87 -6.07 35.05
N PHE A 16 9.16 -5.96 34.77
CA PHE A 16 9.66 -4.88 33.92
C PHE A 16 9.06 -5.09 32.53
N LEU A 17 7.96 -4.41 32.23
CA LEU A 17 7.61 -4.08 30.86
C LEU A 17 8.79 -3.26 30.30
N ARG A 18 9.76 -3.93 29.68
CA ARG A 18 10.81 -3.26 28.93
C ARG A 18 10.09 -2.61 27.74
N ALA A 19 9.88 -1.30 27.79
CA ALA A 19 9.59 -0.54 26.61
C ALA A 19 10.66 -0.91 25.57
N GLN A 20 10.24 -1.42 24.42
CA GLN A 20 11.19 -1.78 23.37
C GLN A 20 11.90 -0.50 22.93
N ALA A 21 13.22 -0.44 23.12
CA ALA A 21 14.01 0.71 22.68
C ALA A 21 13.93 0.79 21.15
N HIS A 22 13.48 1.91 20.63
CA HIS A 22 13.48 2.16 19.19
C HIS A 22 14.89 2.54 18.73
N LYS A 23 15.25 2.08 17.52
CA LYS A 23 16.50 2.49 16.87
C LYS A 23 16.44 3.99 16.58
N ALA A 24 17.51 4.70 16.87
CA ALA A 24 17.66 6.08 16.45
C ALA A 24 17.99 6.16 14.95
N TYR A 25 17.38 7.12 14.27
CA TYR A 25 17.57 7.35 12.83
C TYR A 25 17.93 8.82 12.56
N PRO A 26 19.07 9.30 13.09
CA PRO A 26 19.49 10.68 12.88
C PRO A 26 19.74 10.93 11.38
N ALA A 27 19.28 12.08 10.89
CA ALA A 27 19.67 12.54 9.57
C ALA A 27 21.17 12.91 9.57
N SER A 28 21.83 12.76 8.43
CA SER A 28 23.23 13.13 8.21
C SER A 28 23.38 13.83 6.85
N ALA A 29 24.58 14.28 6.51
CA ALA A 29 24.86 14.80 5.19
C ALA A 29 24.75 13.70 4.09
N TYR A 30 24.91 12.44 4.44
CA TYR A 30 24.64 11.34 3.50
C TYR A 30 23.14 11.14 3.31
N PRO A 31 22.67 11.03 2.04
CA PRO A 31 21.27 10.80 1.74
C PRO A 31 20.75 9.48 2.33
N ASP A 32 19.55 9.54 2.91
CA ASP A 32 18.78 8.37 3.31
C ASP A 32 17.31 8.50 2.86
N ARG A 33 16.47 7.51 3.15
CA ARG A 33 15.04 7.48 2.77
C ARG A 33 14.81 7.71 1.27
N VAL A 34 15.70 7.18 0.44
CA VAL A 34 15.58 7.31 -1.02
C VAL A 34 14.37 6.54 -1.52
N ILE A 35 13.52 7.21 -2.31
CA ILE A 35 12.33 6.61 -2.90
C ILE A 35 12.07 7.16 -4.29
N LEU A 36 11.67 6.27 -5.20
CA LEU A 36 11.20 6.62 -6.53
C LEU A 36 9.68 6.89 -6.51
N GLY A 37 9.25 7.87 -7.29
CA GLY A 37 7.86 8.19 -7.56
C GLY A 37 7.70 8.85 -8.93
N TRP A 38 6.48 9.22 -9.29
CA TRP A 38 6.21 9.93 -10.55
C TRP A 38 5.37 11.16 -10.29
N GLN A 39 5.84 12.31 -10.75
CA GLN A 39 5.03 13.53 -10.84
C GLN A 39 4.40 13.67 -12.24
N ALA A 40 5.01 13.07 -13.25
CA ALA A 40 4.62 13.15 -14.65
C ALA A 40 4.65 11.74 -15.32
N ASP A 41 4.63 11.69 -16.64
CA ASP A 41 4.57 10.48 -17.45
C ASP A 41 5.72 9.50 -17.14
N PRO A 42 5.42 8.26 -16.70
CA PRO A 42 6.40 7.23 -16.40
C PRO A 42 7.28 6.80 -17.58
N ALA A 43 6.85 7.02 -18.82
CA ALA A 43 7.62 6.68 -20.01
C ALA A 43 8.79 7.65 -20.26
N THR A 44 8.65 8.91 -19.81
CA THR A 44 9.60 9.97 -20.13
C THR A 44 10.12 10.74 -18.93
N SER A 45 9.78 10.28 -17.70
CA SER A 45 10.22 10.93 -16.48
C SER A 45 10.41 9.96 -15.32
N GLN A 46 11.23 10.38 -14.34
CA GLN A 46 11.38 9.72 -13.04
C GLN A 46 11.66 10.76 -11.97
N SER A 47 10.98 10.66 -10.84
CA SER A 47 11.22 11.50 -9.67
C SER A 47 11.87 10.70 -8.56
N VAL A 48 12.71 11.36 -7.77
CA VAL A 48 13.39 10.76 -6.61
C VAL A 48 13.30 11.72 -5.44
N ASN A 49 12.89 11.19 -4.27
CA ASN A 49 12.97 11.89 -2.99
C ASN A 49 14.03 11.26 -2.10
N TRP A 50 14.64 12.07 -1.24
CA TRP A 50 15.55 11.60 -0.18
C TRP A 50 15.64 12.62 0.95
N ARG A 51 16.19 12.20 2.08
CA ARG A 51 16.41 13.05 3.25
C ARG A 51 17.90 13.25 3.51
N THR A 52 18.26 14.45 4.05
CA THR A 52 19.56 14.74 4.67
C THR A 52 19.35 15.57 5.95
N ASP A 53 20.44 15.86 6.66
CA ASP A 53 20.44 16.86 7.72
C ASP A 53 20.39 18.30 7.17
N SER A 54 20.37 19.27 8.07
CA SER A 54 20.25 20.70 7.73
C SER A 54 21.49 21.33 7.10
N THR A 55 22.59 20.61 6.95
CA THR A 55 23.84 21.12 6.35
C THR A 55 23.81 21.08 4.83
N VAL A 56 23.01 20.20 4.23
CA VAL A 56 22.91 20.00 2.78
C VAL A 56 21.88 20.95 2.16
N ILE A 57 22.25 22.21 1.97
CA ILE A 57 21.36 23.25 1.43
C ILE A 57 21.24 23.24 -0.11
N LYS A 58 22.16 22.57 -0.80
CA LYS A 58 22.15 22.37 -2.24
C LYS A 58 22.27 20.89 -2.56
N ALA A 59 21.26 20.36 -3.20
CA ALA A 59 21.20 18.94 -3.50
C ALA A 59 21.03 18.72 -5.00
N VAL A 60 21.54 17.59 -5.48
CA VAL A 60 21.56 17.23 -6.91
C VAL A 60 21.28 15.74 -7.09
N GLY A 61 20.69 15.40 -8.22
CA GLY A 61 20.66 14.04 -8.75
C GLY A 61 21.63 13.90 -9.93
N ALA A 62 22.37 12.81 -10.00
CA ALA A 62 23.18 12.42 -11.14
C ALA A 62 22.47 11.30 -11.91
N LEU A 63 22.34 11.43 -13.21
CA LEU A 63 21.63 10.47 -14.09
C LEU A 63 22.47 10.14 -15.31
N VAL A 64 22.48 8.86 -15.68
CA VAL A 64 23.09 8.38 -16.91
C VAL A 64 22.29 7.20 -17.46
N GLU A 65 22.18 7.06 -18.77
CA GLU A 65 21.66 5.83 -19.39
C GLU A 65 22.51 4.63 -18.94
N ALA A 66 21.88 3.51 -18.58
CA ALA A 66 22.58 2.38 -17.97
C ALA A 66 23.69 1.85 -18.87
N ASP A 67 24.87 1.73 -18.32
CA ASP A 67 26.10 1.34 -18.99
C ASP A 67 26.84 0.32 -18.09
N PRO A 68 27.37 -0.79 -18.61
CA PRO A 68 28.12 -1.76 -17.83
C PRO A 68 29.49 -1.24 -17.36
N SER A 69 29.98 -0.11 -17.89
CA SER A 69 31.21 0.53 -17.45
C SER A 69 31.08 1.05 -16.01
N PRO A 70 32.12 0.92 -15.18
CA PRO A 70 32.15 1.53 -13.84
C PRO A 70 32.30 3.08 -13.90
N ASP A 71 32.52 3.67 -15.05
CA ASP A 71 32.80 5.10 -15.25
C ASP A 71 31.52 5.95 -15.37
N LEU A 72 30.52 5.64 -14.55
CA LEU A 72 29.21 6.31 -14.58
C LEU A 72 29.29 7.79 -14.22
N ALA A 73 30.12 8.13 -13.25
CA ALA A 73 30.20 9.50 -12.72
C ALA A 73 30.64 10.53 -13.78
N ASN A 74 31.54 10.15 -14.68
CA ASN A 74 32.03 11.04 -15.75
C ASN A 74 31.03 11.21 -16.89
N LYS A 75 30.09 10.27 -17.03
CA LYS A 75 29.06 10.28 -18.07
C LYS A 75 27.74 10.90 -17.59
N ALA A 76 27.55 11.03 -16.28
CA ALA A 76 26.27 11.42 -15.69
C ALA A 76 25.97 12.91 -15.87
N THR A 77 24.73 13.23 -16.17
CA THR A 77 24.19 14.58 -16.14
C THR A 77 23.70 14.92 -14.73
N LEU A 78 24.10 16.10 -14.25
CA LEU A 78 23.65 16.61 -12.95
C LEU A 78 22.35 17.42 -13.11
N VAL A 79 21.36 17.14 -12.27
CA VAL A 79 20.08 17.85 -12.21
C VAL A 79 19.88 18.39 -10.79
N SER A 80 19.64 19.69 -10.67
CA SER A 80 19.37 20.33 -9.38
C SER A 80 18.09 19.80 -8.75
N ALA A 81 18.10 19.58 -7.44
CA ALA A 81 16.93 19.20 -6.66
C ALA A 81 16.27 20.43 -6.02
N SER A 82 14.97 20.36 -5.79
CA SER A 82 14.25 21.22 -4.87
C SER A 82 14.45 20.70 -3.43
N THR A 83 14.32 21.61 -2.44
CA THR A 83 14.54 21.28 -1.04
C THR A 83 13.38 21.79 -0.19
N GLU A 84 12.83 20.93 0.64
CA GLU A 84 11.79 21.24 1.64
C GLU A 84 12.33 20.97 3.05
N ARG A 85 11.96 21.85 4.01
CA ARG A 85 12.38 21.73 5.41
C ARG A 85 11.30 21.06 6.24
N LEU A 86 11.67 20.04 6.99
CA LEU A 86 10.83 19.43 8.02
C LEU A 86 11.48 19.58 9.40
N VAL A 87 10.70 20.00 10.39
CA VAL A 87 11.14 20.05 11.79
C VAL A 87 10.32 19.05 12.60
N VAL A 88 11.01 18.12 13.26
CA VAL A 88 10.41 17.11 14.14
C VAL A 88 11.23 17.05 15.43
N ASP A 89 10.56 17.12 16.57
CA ASP A 89 11.18 17.07 17.90
C ASP A 89 12.34 18.07 18.05
N GLY A 90 12.17 19.28 17.52
CA GLY A 90 13.20 20.35 17.54
C GLY A 90 14.38 20.14 16.60
N LYS A 91 14.42 19.06 15.84
CA LYS A 91 15.48 18.76 14.86
C LYS A 91 15.04 19.14 13.46
N THR A 92 15.89 19.84 12.73
CA THR A 92 15.67 20.18 11.32
C THR A 92 16.23 19.09 10.41
N MET A 93 15.43 18.61 9.50
CA MET A 93 15.81 17.74 8.40
C MET A 93 15.46 18.41 7.08
N LEU A 94 16.21 18.13 6.04
CA LEU A 94 15.93 18.57 4.67
C LEU A 94 15.55 17.37 3.84
N TYR A 95 14.47 17.53 3.10
CA TYR A 95 14.03 16.59 2.09
C TYR A 95 14.23 17.20 0.71
N HIS A 96 14.73 16.42 -0.19
CA HIS A 96 15.10 16.85 -1.53
C HIS A 96 14.32 16.05 -2.56
N SER A 97 13.98 16.74 -3.66
CA SER A 97 13.26 16.10 -4.78
C SER A 97 13.94 16.47 -6.09
N VAL A 98 14.33 15.49 -6.88
CA VAL A 98 14.81 15.70 -8.25
C VAL A 98 13.84 15.09 -9.25
N HIS A 99 13.62 15.79 -10.37
CA HIS A 99 12.77 15.34 -11.46
C HIS A 99 13.60 15.18 -12.73
N PHE A 100 13.91 13.95 -13.09
CA PHE A 100 14.50 13.59 -14.37
C PHE A 100 13.42 13.62 -15.45
N LYS A 101 13.64 14.39 -16.50
CA LYS A 101 12.68 14.63 -17.60
C LYS A 101 13.31 14.32 -18.95
N ASN A 102 12.46 14.20 -19.99
CA ASN A 102 12.89 13.93 -21.36
C ASN A 102 13.67 12.62 -21.48
N LEU A 103 13.31 11.63 -20.68
CA LEU A 103 13.91 10.31 -20.74
C LEU A 103 13.39 9.54 -21.95
N LYS A 104 14.16 8.59 -22.43
CA LYS A 104 13.74 7.65 -23.46
C LYS A 104 12.80 6.61 -22.85
N PRO A 105 11.68 6.25 -23.50
CA PRO A 105 10.85 5.14 -23.07
C PRO A 105 11.60 3.80 -23.05
N ALA A 106 11.14 2.84 -22.25
CA ALA A 106 11.64 1.49 -22.14
C ALA A 106 13.16 1.37 -21.85
N THR A 107 13.78 2.40 -21.28
CA THR A 107 15.24 2.53 -21.14
C THR A 107 15.65 2.40 -19.67
N ASN A 108 16.74 1.66 -19.42
CA ASN A 108 17.36 1.59 -18.10
C ASN A 108 18.26 2.81 -17.87
N TYR A 109 18.17 3.36 -16.66
CA TYR A 109 19.01 4.46 -16.21
C TYR A 109 19.67 4.12 -14.87
N ASN A 110 20.93 4.52 -14.71
CA ASN A 110 21.57 4.58 -13.42
C ASN A 110 21.47 5.99 -12.86
N TYR A 111 21.23 6.10 -11.56
CA TYR A 111 21.18 7.39 -10.87
C TYR A 111 21.75 7.27 -9.46
N ARG A 112 22.17 8.40 -8.91
CA ARG A 112 22.47 8.60 -7.50
C ARG A 112 22.06 10.02 -7.10
N VAL A 113 21.86 10.24 -5.81
CA VAL A 113 21.46 11.54 -5.26
C VAL A 113 22.42 11.97 -4.16
N GLY A 114 22.57 13.29 -3.97
CA GLY A 114 23.51 13.85 -2.97
C GLY A 114 23.68 15.35 -3.09
N ASP A 115 24.85 15.85 -2.63
CA ASP A 115 25.22 17.26 -2.65
C ASP A 115 26.45 17.57 -3.52
N GLY A 116 26.96 16.58 -4.23
CA GLY A 116 28.23 16.67 -4.99
C GLY A 116 29.43 16.07 -4.23
N THR A 117 29.33 15.93 -2.92
CA THR A 117 30.36 15.33 -2.04
C THR A 117 29.86 14.05 -1.38
N HIS A 118 28.71 14.12 -0.75
CA HIS A 118 28.04 12.99 -0.10
C HIS A 118 27.00 12.41 -1.04
N TRP A 119 27.19 11.16 -1.49
CA TRP A 119 26.37 10.48 -2.46
C TRP A 119 25.77 9.19 -1.91
N THR A 120 24.61 8.80 -2.45
CA THR A 120 24.16 7.40 -2.35
C THR A 120 25.04 6.49 -3.20
N GLU A 121 24.82 5.16 -3.07
CA GLU A 121 25.19 4.22 -4.11
C GLU A 121 24.51 4.55 -5.45
N TRP A 122 24.93 3.91 -6.54
CA TRP A 122 24.24 3.96 -7.81
C TRP A 122 23.04 3.01 -7.80
N PHE A 123 21.84 3.57 -7.95
CA PHE A 123 20.61 2.84 -8.19
C PHE A 123 20.32 2.70 -9.67
N GLN A 124 19.41 1.80 -10.02
CA GLN A 124 18.92 1.64 -11.38
C GLN A 124 17.40 1.61 -11.41
N PHE A 125 16.81 2.27 -12.41
CA PHE A 125 15.38 2.15 -12.73
C PHE A 125 15.20 1.98 -14.24
N LYS A 126 13.99 1.55 -14.64
CA LYS A 126 13.59 1.47 -16.04
C LYS A 126 12.37 2.36 -16.27
N THR A 127 12.41 3.20 -17.32
CA THR A 127 11.22 3.94 -17.77
C THR A 127 10.18 3.00 -18.36
N ALA A 128 8.90 3.38 -18.26
CA ALA A 128 7.81 2.64 -18.88
C ALA A 128 7.93 2.61 -20.41
N GLN A 129 7.22 1.68 -21.04
CA GLN A 129 6.91 1.77 -22.49
C GLN A 129 5.94 2.95 -22.70
N ASP A 130 6.03 3.58 -23.86
CA ASP A 130 5.10 4.65 -24.30
C ASP A 130 3.79 4.11 -24.94
N HIS A 131 3.60 2.80 -24.89
CA HIS A 131 2.47 2.07 -25.42
C HIS A 131 2.05 0.95 -24.45
N PRO A 132 0.86 0.34 -24.61
CA PRO A 132 0.45 -0.82 -23.83
C PRO A 132 1.45 -1.98 -23.97
N ALA A 133 1.95 -2.48 -22.85
CA ALA A 133 2.92 -3.56 -22.78
C ALA A 133 2.76 -4.38 -21.49
N PRO A 134 3.17 -5.64 -21.45
CA PRO A 134 3.11 -6.46 -20.24
C PRO A 134 3.94 -5.88 -19.09
N PHE A 135 3.39 -5.93 -17.88
CA PHE A 135 4.09 -5.57 -16.66
C PHE A 135 3.45 -6.23 -15.44
N SER A 136 4.14 -6.15 -14.31
CA SER A 136 3.64 -6.59 -13.01
C SER A 136 3.88 -5.53 -11.95
N PHE A 137 3.01 -5.51 -10.92
CA PHE A 137 3.14 -4.61 -9.80
C PHE A 137 2.84 -5.30 -8.48
N LEU A 138 3.40 -4.74 -7.40
CA LEU A 138 3.13 -5.18 -6.04
C LEU A 138 2.02 -4.35 -5.43
N TYR A 139 1.24 -4.98 -4.55
CA TYR A 139 0.28 -4.29 -3.72
C TYR A 139 0.46 -4.71 -2.26
N PHE A 140 0.47 -3.70 -1.39
CA PHE A 140 0.54 -3.84 0.06
C PHE A 140 -0.62 -3.09 0.71
N GLY A 141 -1.36 -3.77 1.57
CA GLY A 141 -2.22 -3.13 2.55
C GLY A 141 -1.40 -2.62 3.73
N ASP A 142 -2.08 -2.27 4.80
CA ASP A 142 -1.55 -1.67 6.03
C ASP A 142 -0.21 -2.29 6.47
N ALA A 143 0.82 -1.44 6.57
CA ALA A 143 2.16 -1.85 7.00
C ALA A 143 2.37 -1.63 8.50
N GLN A 144 1.58 -0.76 9.11
CA GLN A 144 1.71 -0.26 10.47
C GLN A 144 1.95 -1.33 11.54
N ASN A 145 2.57 -0.94 12.63
CA ASN A 145 3.02 -1.71 13.79
C ASN A 145 4.15 -2.69 13.48
N ASN A 146 5.16 -2.70 14.32
CA ASN A 146 6.34 -3.57 14.19
C ASN A 146 6.91 -3.60 12.76
N ILE A 147 6.97 -2.42 12.12
CA ILE A 147 7.28 -2.24 10.70
C ILE A 147 8.62 -2.87 10.38
N ARG A 148 9.67 -2.48 11.14
CA ARG A 148 11.02 -3.00 10.94
C ARG A 148 11.12 -4.51 11.13
N SER A 149 10.45 -5.07 12.14
CA SER A 149 10.60 -6.48 12.50
C SER A 149 9.70 -7.42 11.72
N LEU A 150 8.51 -6.98 11.28
CA LEU A 150 7.51 -7.87 10.69
C LEU A 150 7.05 -7.46 9.30
N TRP A 151 6.76 -6.16 9.04
CA TRP A 151 6.37 -5.76 7.69
C TRP A 151 7.54 -5.86 6.70
N SER A 152 8.79 -5.63 7.16
CA SER A 152 9.98 -5.77 6.31
C SER A 152 10.07 -7.12 5.59
N ARG A 153 9.60 -8.20 6.21
CA ARG A 153 9.60 -9.52 5.54
C ARG A 153 8.57 -9.60 4.41
N ALA A 154 7.47 -8.82 4.47
CA ALA A 154 6.47 -8.78 3.39
C ALA A 154 7.05 -8.12 2.12
N ILE A 155 7.63 -6.92 2.25
CA ILE A 155 8.21 -6.22 1.07
C ILE A 155 9.42 -6.96 0.50
N ARG A 156 10.29 -7.52 1.35
CA ARG A 156 11.45 -8.31 0.91
C ARG A 156 11.04 -9.63 0.27
N GLY A 157 10.03 -10.31 0.83
CA GLY A 157 9.45 -11.53 0.25
C GLY A 157 8.81 -11.27 -1.12
N ALA A 158 8.08 -10.18 -1.25
CA ALA A 158 7.47 -9.75 -2.51
C ALA A 158 8.53 -9.47 -3.59
N TYR A 159 9.55 -8.70 -3.26
CA TYR A 159 10.66 -8.42 -4.16
C TYR A 159 11.42 -9.70 -4.56
N SER A 160 11.73 -10.56 -3.59
CA SER A 160 12.41 -11.84 -3.87
C SER A 160 11.60 -12.76 -4.77
N LYS A 161 10.26 -12.68 -4.70
CA LYS A 161 9.36 -13.46 -5.55
C LYS A 161 9.32 -12.96 -6.99
N LEU A 162 9.37 -11.64 -7.19
CA LEU A 162 9.35 -11.01 -8.51
C LEU A 162 10.25 -9.75 -8.53
N PRO A 163 11.58 -9.90 -8.73
CA PRO A 163 12.50 -8.75 -8.77
C PRO A 163 12.27 -7.79 -9.95
N SER A 164 11.63 -8.27 -11.03
CA SER A 164 11.35 -7.48 -12.24
C SER A 164 10.05 -6.67 -12.17
N VAL A 165 9.48 -6.49 -10.99
CA VAL A 165 8.26 -5.71 -10.79
C VAL A 165 8.48 -4.24 -11.18
N SER A 166 7.45 -3.63 -11.78
CA SER A 166 7.55 -2.28 -12.36
C SER A 166 7.21 -1.15 -11.38
N LEU A 167 6.33 -1.41 -10.42
CA LEU A 167 5.90 -0.43 -9.41
C LEU A 167 5.31 -1.12 -8.17
N MET A 168 5.21 -0.37 -7.08
CA MET A 168 4.57 -0.79 -5.83
C MET A 168 3.39 0.12 -5.51
N ILE A 169 2.30 -0.45 -4.99
CA ILE A 169 1.13 0.26 -4.49
C ILE A 169 1.00 0.03 -3.00
N HIS A 170 0.82 1.11 -2.25
CA HIS A 170 0.58 1.10 -0.80
C HIS A 170 -0.79 1.71 -0.49
N ALA A 171 -1.70 0.93 0.08
CA ALA A 171 -3.08 1.33 0.32
C ALA A 171 -3.31 2.05 1.67
N GLY A 172 -2.34 2.81 2.14
CA GLY A 172 -2.41 3.62 3.36
C GLY A 172 -1.99 2.88 4.62
N ASP A 173 -2.00 3.58 5.75
CA ASP A 173 -1.55 3.11 7.06
C ASP A 173 -0.13 2.52 7.00
N LEU A 174 0.80 3.32 6.44
CA LEU A 174 2.22 2.96 6.33
C LEU A 174 2.89 2.93 7.71
N ILE A 175 2.41 3.81 8.60
CA ILE A 175 2.90 3.99 9.98
C ILE A 175 1.70 3.98 10.94
N ASN A 176 1.95 3.90 12.25
CA ASN A 176 0.87 3.89 13.24
C ASN A 176 0.55 5.28 13.82
N ASN A 177 1.52 6.19 13.84
CA ASN A 177 1.33 7.55 14.35
C ASN A 177 1.92 8.56 13.38
N ALA A 178 1.07 9.40 12.81
CA ALA A 178 1.31 10.27 11.65
C ALA A 178 2.63 11.05 11.69
N ASN A 179 2.97 11.69 12.81
CA ASN A 179 4.14 12.56 12.94
C ASN A 179 5.30 11.93 13.73
N THR A 180 5.29 10.63 13.96
CA THR A 180 6.36 9.92 14.68
C THR A 180 7.48 9.52 13.73
N ASP A 181 8.55 10.31 13.65
CA ASP A 181 9.63 10.18 12.66
C ASP A 181 10.30 8.80 12.63
N TRP A 182 10.50 8.16 13.79
CA TRP A 182 11.13 6.84 13.82
C TRP A 182 10.27 5.75 13.14
N GLN A 183 8.94 5.87 13.09
CA GLN A 183 8.08 4.93 12.36
C GLN A 183 8.22 5.10 10.85
N TRP A 184 8.30 6.35 10.37
CA TRP A 184 8.64 6.63 8.98
C TRP A 184 10.02 6.08 8.63
N ALA A 185 11.00 6.27 9.50
CA ALA A 185 12.33 5.71 9.29
C ALA A 185 12.32 4.18 9.21
N GLU A 186 11.57 3.50 10.07
CA GLU A 186 11.40 2.04 9.99
C GLU A 186 10.75 1.60 8.67
N TRP A 187 9.77 2.36 8.18
CA TRP A 187 9.12 2.07 6.90
C TRP A 187 10.11 2.18 5.73
N PHE A 188 10.89 3.24 5.69
CA PHE A 188 11.93 3.40 4.68
C PHE A 188 13.04 2.34 4.80
N GLU A 189 13.48 2.01 6.03
CA GLU A 189 14.49 0.97 6.25
C GLU A 189 13.98 -0.41 5.83
N ALA A 190 12.71 -0.71 6.03
CA ALA A 190 12.11 -1.99 5.64
C ALA A 190 12.19 -2.23 4.13
N GLY A 191 11.88 -1.22 3.32
CA GLY A 191 12.03 -1.24 1.87
C GLY A 191 13.47 -1.03 1.42
N SER A 192 14.25 -0.24 2.18
CA SER A 192 15.67 0.03 1.90
C SER A 192 15.91 0.39 0.42
N TRP A 193 16.94 -0.18 -0.19
CA TRP A 193 17.30 0.01 -1.60
C TRP A 193 16.20 -0.39 -2.61
N ILE A 194 15.20 -1.20 -2.22
CA ILE A 194 14.05 -1.54 -3.08
C ILE A 194 13.28 -0.26 -3.45
N ASN A 195 13.07 0.65 -2.48
CA ASN A 195 12.41 1.94 -2.71
C ASN A 195 13.19 2.85 -3.67
N GLY A 196 14.52 2.69 -3.72
CA GLY A 196 15.40 3.41 -4.66
C GLY A 196 15.40 2.82 -6.08
N MET A 197 14.82 1.64 -6.29
CA MET A 197 14.82 0.95 -7.60
C MET A 197 13.42 0.78 -8.20
N ILE A 198 12.39 0.68 -7.37
CA ILE A 198 11.01 0.44 -7.81
C ILE A 198 10.14 1.60 -7.36
N PRO A 199 9.49 2.32 -8.30
CA PRO A 199 8.59 3.41 -7.96
C PRO A 199 7.45 2.98 -7.04
N ALA A 200 7.20 3.78 -5.99
CA ALA A 200 6.15 3.55 -5.02
C ALA A 200 5.03 4.60 -5.18
N LEU A 201 3.80 4.11 -5.32
CA LEU A 201 2.58 4.92 -5.34
C LEU A 201 1.81 4.64 -4.05
N ALA A 202 1.56 5.68 -3.26
CA ALA A 202 0.92 5.55 -1.96
C ALA A 202 -0.30 6.47 -1.83
N ILE A 203 -1.23 6.09 -0.98
CA ILE A 203 -2.31 6.93 -0.49
C ILE A 203 -2.25 7.02 1.03
N PRO A 204 -2.73 8.10 1.64
CA PRO A 204 -2.83 8.15 3.08
C PRO A 204 -4.01 7.31 3.58
N GLY A 205 -3.78 6.56 4.68
CA GLY A 205 -4.82 5.97 5.50
C GLY A 205 -5.18 6.88 6.67
N ASN A 206 -5.94 6.38 7.64
CA ASN A 206 -6.33 7.17 8.81
C ASN A 206 -5.15 7.41 9.77
N HIS A 207 -4.14 6.56 9.77
CA HIS A 207 -2.95 6.70 10.60
C HIS A 207 -1.94 7.73 10.05
N GLU A 208 -2.07 8.18 8.80
CA GLU A 208 -1.35 9.33 8.26
C GLU A 208 -1.99 10.67 8.59
N TYR A 209 -3.15 10.70 9.26
CA TYR A 209 -3.85 11.93 9.60
C TYR A 209 -3.68 12.34 11.06
N VAL A 210 -3.62 13.64 11.28
CA VAL A 210 -3.70 14.32 12.57
C VAL A 210 -4.80 15.37 12.54
N LYS A 211 -5.18 15.88 13.70
CA LYS A 211 -5.98 17.11 13.79
C LYS A 211 -5.04 18.31 13.94
N ASP A 212 -5.32 19.38 13.22
CA ASP A 212 -4.64 20.67 13.43
C ASP A 212 -5.13 21.34 14.73
N GLU A 213 -4.61 22.54 15.01
CA GLU A 213 -4.98 23.33 16.21
C GLU A 213 -6.46 23.70 16.24
N GLN A 214 -7.13 23.75 15.11
CA GLN A 214 -8.56 24.02 14.96
C GLN A 214 -9.40 22.73 14.96
N GLY A 215 -8.78 21.56 15.15
CA GLY A 215 -9.44 20.25 15.15
C GLY A 215 -9.75 19.70 13.74
N LYS A 216 -9.28 20.34 12.67
CA LYS A 216 -9.50 19.89 11.29
C LYS A 216 -8.53 18.77 10.92
N PRO A 217 -8.99 17.78 10.14
CA PRO A 217 -8.13 16.71 9.68
C PRO A 217 -7.04 17.23 8.71
N ARG A 218 -5.81 16.83 8.95
CA ARG A 218 -4.65 17.17 8.13
C ARG A 218 -3.74 15.95 7.97
N VAL A 219 -3.24 15.72 6.77
CA VAL A 219 -2.23 14.70 6.54
C VAL A 219 -0.91 15.05 7.25
N SER A 220 -0.18 14.03 7.66
CA SER A 220 1.12 14.16 8.33
C SER A 220 2.06 15.13 7.62
N ASN A 221 2.82 15.90 8.41
CA ASN A 221 3.88 16.75 7.89
C ASN A 221 5.00 15.95 7.18
N HIS A 222 5.07 14.65 7.40
CA HIS A 222 6.03 13.76 6.73
C HIS A 222 5.56 13.35 5.34
N TRP A 223 4.25 13.44 5.01
CA TRP A 223 3.70 12.89 3.76
C TRP A 223 4.35 13.53 2.53
N ARG A 224 4.14 14.83 2.35
CA ARG A 224 4.67 15.55 1.19
C ARG A 224 6.20 15.48 1.07
N PRO A 225 6.99 15.69 2.14
CA PRO A 225 8.43 15.53 2.04
C PRO A 225 8.89 14.11 1.68
N SER A 226 8.11 13.10 2.03
CA SER A 226 8.48 11.69 1.80
C SER A 226 8.20 11.18 0.40
N PHE A 227 7.25 11.81 -0.34
CA PHE A 227 6.82 11.30 -1.64
C PHE A 227 6.83 12.39 -2.72
N VAL A 228 7.08 11.99 -3.96
CA VAL A 228 6.73 12.76 -5.15
C VAL A 228 5.67 12.00 -5.93
N LEU A 229 4.43 12.48 -5.84
CA LEU A 229 3.27 11.87 -6.48
C LEU A 229 2.60 12.89 -7.40
N PRO A 230 1.74 12.46 -8.34
CA PRO A 230 1.04 13.40 -9.23
C PRO A 230 0.13 14.37 -8.48
N GLU A 231 0.06 15.60 -8.97
CA GLU A 231 -0.86 16.65 -8.49
C GLU A 231 -2.05 16.85 -9.45
N ASN A 232 -2.44 15.81 -10.19
CA ASN A 232 -3.52 15.84 -11.18
C ASN A 232 -4.90 15.48 -10.61
N GLY A 233 -5.00 15.42 -9.28
CA GLY A 233 -6.22 15.17 -8.52
C GLY A 233 -7.17 16.36 -8.46
N PRO A 234 -8.22 16.28 -7.63
CA PRO A 234 -9.07 17.44 -7.34
C PRO A 234 -8.29 18.49 -6.55
N ALA A 235 -8.70 19.76 -6.66
CA ALA A 235 -8.07 20.84 -5.91
C ALA A 235 -8.08 20.56 -4.40
N GLY A 236 -6.95 20.79 -3.73
CA GLY A 236 -6.76 20.52 -2.30
C GLY A 236 -6.35 19.08 -1.95
N PHE A 237 -6.13 18.21 -2.95
CA PHE A 237 -5.73 16.81 -2.75
C PHE A 237 -4.36 16.49 -3.33
N ASN A 238 -3.48 17.47 -3.45
CA ASN A 238 -2.14 17.25 -3.99
C ASN A 238 -1.47 16.06 -3.31
N GLU A 239 -0.95 15.13 -4.13
CA GLU A 239 -0.25 13.91 -3.69
C GLU A 239 -1.05 12.97 -2.77
N THR A 240 -2.35 13.21 -2.59
CA THR A 240 -3.24 12.35 -1.76
C THR A 240 -4.44 11.79 -2.53
N ALA A 241 -4.82 12.40 -3.66
CA ALA A 241 -5.71 11.82 -4.67
C ALA A 241 -5.20 12.19 -6.05
N TYR A 242 -4.97 11.19 -6.91
CA TYR A 242 -4.32 11.38 -8.22
C TYR A 242 -4.53 10.17 -9.13
N TYR A 243 -4.06 10.23 -10.37
CA TYR A 243 -3.94 9.06 -11.22
C TYR A 243 -2.58 9.01 -11.94
N VAL A 244 -2.22 7.78 -12.34
CA VAL A 244 -1.05 7.49 -13.19
C VAL A 244 -1.50 6.56 -14.32
N ASP A 245 -1.12 6.89 -15.55
CA ASP A 245 -1.25 5.97 -16.69
C ASP A 245 0.06 5.22 -16.87
N TYR A 246 0.00 3.90 -16.89
CA TYR A 246 1.16 3.02 -17.03
C TYR A 246 0.85 1.89 -18.00
N GLN A 247 1.49 1.87 -19.16
CA GLN A 247 1.46 0.78 -20.15
C GLN A 247 0.04 0.20 -20.42
N GLY A 248 -0.95 1.07 -20.65
CA GLY A 248 -2.34 0.67 -20.95
C GLY A 248 -3.23 0.44 -19.73
N THR A 249 -2.77 0.83 -18.56
CA THR A 249 -3.52 0.77 -17.30
C THR A 249 -3.61 2.14 -16.66
N ARG A 250 -4.81 2.55 -16.25
CA ARG A 250 -5.00 3.73 -15.39
C ARG A 250 -5.09 3.29 -13.93
N PHE A 251 -4.13 3.71 -13.13
CA PHE A 251 -4.15 3.61 -11.68
C PHE A 251 -4.73 4.89 -11.09
N ILE A 252 -5.81 4.79 -10.31
CA ILE A 252 -6.47 5.92 -9.67
C ILE A 252 -6.37 5.75 -8.16
N PHE A 253 -5.95 6.81 -7.49
CA PHE A 253 -5.74 6.85 -6.06
C PHE A 253 -6.71 7.84 -5.43
N LEU A 254 -7.48 7.41 -4.40
CA LEU A 254 -8.49 8.23 -3.74
C LEU A 254 -8.20 8.36 -2.25
N ASN A 255 -8.36 9.55 -1.73
CA ASN A 255 -8.19 9.86 -0.31
C ASN A 255 -9.50 9.62 0.43
N SER A 256 -9.76 8.36 0.79
CA SER A 256 -10.98 7.99 1.50
C SER A 256 -11.04 8.53 2.93
N GLN A 257 -9.89 8.73 3.59
CA GLN A 257 -9.87 9.27 4.96
C GLN A 257 -10.45 10.68 5.01
N LEU A 258 -10.02 11.58 4.13
CA LEU A 258 -10.57 12.93 4.11
C LEU A 258 -12.04 12.93 3.64
N ALA A 259 -12.39 12.07 2.70
CA ALA A 259 -13.75 11.94 2.18
C ALA A 259 -14.76 11.50 3.26
N ILE A 260 -14.38 10.58 4.13
CA ILE A 260 -15.25 10.10 5.23
C ILE A 260 -15.43 11.19 6.32
N LEU A 261 -14.41 12.04 6.52
CA LEU A 261 -14.44 13.11 7.51
C LEU A 261 -15.11 14.39 7.00
N ASP A 262 -15.19 14.58 5.68
CA ASP A 262 -15.71 15.79 5.03
C ASP A 262 -16.49 15.41 3.76
N SER A 263 -17.81 15.62 3.80
CA SER A 263 -18.70 15.34 2.66
C SER A 263 -18.38 16.17 1.41
N SER A 264 -17.87 17.39 1.57
CA SER A 264 -17.44 18.23 0.43
C SER A 264 -16.20 17.65 -0.26
N ALA A 265 -15.29 17.07 0.52
CA ALA A 265 -14.14 16.33 0.02
C ALA A 265 -14.56 15.05 -0.72
N MET A 266 -15.57 14.34 -0.20
CA MET A 266 -16.16 13.18 -0.88
C MET A 266 -16.76 13.58 -2.22
N ASP A 267 -17.58 14.61 -2.27
CA ASP A 267 -18.22 15.11 -3.50
C ASP A 267 -17.22 15.60 -4.54
N SER A 268 -16.18 16.31 -4.09
CA SER A 268 -15.09 16.79 -4.97
C SER A 268 -14.38 15.63 -5.65
N GLN A 269 -14.01 14.60 -4.89
CA GLN A 269 -13.37 13.39 -5.42
C GLN A 269 -14.30 12.60 -6.35
N ALA A 270 -15.58 12.44 -6.01
CA ALA A 270 -16.54 11.73 -6.85
C ALA A 270 -16.72 12.44 -8.21
N LYS A 271 -16.84 13.76 -8.22
CA LYS A 271 -16.92 14.56 -9.47
C LYS A 271 -15.65 14.45 -10.30
N TRP A 272 -14.49 14.52 -9.67
CA TRP A 272 -13.20 14.35 -10.33
C TRP A 272 -13.06 12.93 -10.91
N LEU A 273 -13.41 11.90 -10.14
CA LEU A 273 -13.36 10.50 -10.55
C LEU A 273 -14.21 10.23 -11.80
N VAL A 274 -15.44 10.76 -11.84
CA VAL A 274 -16.31 10.66 -13.03
C VAL A 274 -15.64 11.26 -14.25
N ARG A 275 -15.03 12.45 -14.14
CA ARG A 275 -14.30 13.08 -15.25
C ARG A 275 -13.08 12.27 -15.69
N THR A 276 -12.33 11.73 -14.72
CA THR A 276 -11.13 10.95 -14.95
C THR A 276 -11.44 9.62 -15.64
N LEU A 277 -12.49 8.93 -15.20
CA LEU A 277 -12.95 7.69 -15.81
C LEU A 277 -13.57 7.89 -17.19
N SER A 278 -14.36 8.95 -17.39
CA SER A 278 -14.98 9.24 -18.69
C SER A 278 -13.98 9.56 -19.79
N LYS A 279 -12.78 9.97 -19.45
CA LYS A 279 -11.67 10.29 -20.36
C LYS A 279 -10.54 9.26 -20.33
N ASN A 280 -10.78 8.09 -19.74
CA ASN A 280 -9.75 7.06 -19.63
C ASN A 280 -9.54 6.35 -20.99
N PRO A 281 -8.36 6.47 -21.63
CA PRO A 281 -8.05 5.78 -22.87
C PRO A 281 -7.52 4.36 -22.64
N ASN A 282 -7.23 3.99 -21.38
CA ASN A 282 -6.53 2.77 -21.07
C ASN A 282 -7.50 1.57 -21.01
N HIS A 283 -6.98 0.40 -21.34
CA HIS A 283 -7.72 -0.84 -21.36
C HIS A 283 -8.07 -1.33 -19.95
N TRP A 284 -7.18 -1.14 -18.97
CA TRP A 284 -7.36 -1.53 -17.59
C TRP A 284 -7.55 -0.34 -16.66
N THR A 285 -8.35 -0.53 -15.60
CA THR A 285 -8.56 0.47 -14.56
C THR A 285 -8.45 -0.17 -13.19
N VAL A 286 -7.47 0.29 -12.42
CA VAL A 286 -7.25 -0.12 -11.02
C VAL A 286 -7.48 1.09 -10.12
N ILE A 287 -8.30 0.96 -9.10
CA ILE A 287 -8.53 2.02 -8.09
C ILE A 287 -7.95 1.56 -6.77
N THR A 288 -7.29 2.48 -6.06
CA THR A 288 -6.76 2.25 -4.71
C THR A 288 -7.28 3.32 -3.77
N HIS A 289 -7.79 2.90 -2.63
CA HIS A 289 -8.14 3.76 -1.50
C HIS A 289 -8.04 2.97 -0.20
N HIS A 290 -7.91 3.66 0.94
CA HIS A 290 -7.66 3.00 2.20
C HIS A 290 -8.90 2.29 2.77
N HIS A 291 -9.99 3.03 3.04
CA HIS A 291 -11.21 2.47 3.62
C HIS A 291 -11.96 1.60 2.61
N PRO A 292 -12.28 0.34 2.94
CA PRO A 292 -12.90 -0.57 1.99
C PRO A 292 -14.35 -0.21 1.64
N ILE A 293 -14.73 -0.51 0.39
CA ILE A 293 -16.13 -0.45 -0.06
C ILE A 293 -16.96 -1.50 0.70
N TYR A 294 -16.42 -2.70 0.83
CA TYR A 294 -16.99 -3.78 1.62
C TYR A 294 -15.97 -4.18 2.69
N SER A 295 -16.32 -3.96 3.94
CA SER A 295 -15.44 -4.25 5.07
C SER A 295 -15.25 -5.75 5.25
N THR A 296 -14.04 -6.14 5.67
CA THR A 296 -13.68 -7.51 6.02
C THR A 296 -13.64 -7.74 7.52
N ALA A 297 -13.40 -6.71 8.32
CA ALA A 297 -13.39 -6.79 9.77
C ALA A 297 -14.81 -6.77 10.36
N GLU A 298 -14.99 -7.51 11.45
CA GLU A 298 -16.27 -7.58 12.16
C GLU A 298 -16.68 -6.21 12.72
N GLY A 299 -17.98 -5.89 12.58
CA GLY A 299 -18.57 -4.67 13.10
C GLY A 299 -18.19 -3.37 12.38
N ARG A 300 -17.50 -3.46 11.22
CA ARG A 300 -17.12 -2.31 10.41
C ARG A 300 -18.00 -2.16 9.18
N ASP A 301 -18.27 -0.93 8.82
CA ASP A 301 -18.92 -0.56 7.56
C ASP A 301 -18.53 0.88 7.16
N ASN A 302 -18.33 1.10 5.88
CA ASN A 302 -18.07 2.41 5.29
C ASN A 302 -19.24 2.80 4.37
N TYR A 303 -20.47 2.77 4.91
CA TYR A 303 -21.71 2.90 4.15
C TYR A 303 -21.72 4.12 3.23
N GLU A 304 -21.44 5.33 3.74
CA GLU A 304 -21.50 6.57 2.95
C GLU A 304 -20.46 6.58 1.81
N TRP A 305 -19.25 6.06 2.07
CA TRP A 305 -18.20 5.88 1.06
C TRP A 305 -18.65 4.90 -0.04
N ARG A 306 -19.21 3.77 0.36
CA ARG A 306 -19.74 2.76 -0.56
C ARG A 306 -20.86 3.30 -1.43
N GLU A 307 -21.89 3.90 -0.84
CA GLU A 307 -23.04 4.45 -1.57
C GLU A 307 -22.63 5.53 -2.58
N ARG A 308 -21.56 6.26 -2.28
CA ARG A 308 -21.07 7.32 -3.18
C ARG A 308 -20.19 6.81 -4.30
N MET A 309 -19.31 5.84 -4.04
CA MET A 309 -18.25 5.44 -4.98
C MET A 309 -18.59 4.20 -5.80
N GLU A 310 -19.25 3.20 -5.21
CA GLU A 310 -19.55 1.92 -5.87
C GLU A 310 -20.37 2.08 -7.15
N PRO A 311 -21.42 2.91 -7.21
CA PRO A 311 -22.16 3.13 -8.46
C PRO A 311 -21.29 3.71 -9.59
N ILE A 312 -20.30 4.53 -9.25
CA ILE A 312 -19.34 5.08 -10.22
C ILE A 312 -18.45 3.96 -10.74
N TYR A 313 -17.90 3.12 -9.85
CA TYR A 313 -17.03 2.01 -10.23
C TYR A 313 -17.76 1.05 -11.19
N ARG A 314 -18.99 0.70 -10.88
CA ARG A 314 -19.83 -0.16 -11.72
C ARG A 314 -20.15 0.46 -13.08
N LYS A 315 -20.57 1.74 -13.07
CA LYS A 315 -20.91 2.48 -14.31
C LYS A 315 -19.75 2.52 -15.29
N TYR A 316 -18.54 2.75 -14.79
CA TYR A 316 -17.34 2.88 -15.62
C TYR A 316 -16.54 1.58 -15.75
N ARG A 317 -17.09 0.46 -15.26
CA ARG A 317 -16.47 -0.88 -15.37
C ARG A 317 -15.04 -0.91 -14.88
N VAL A 318 -14.81 -0.37 -13.68
CA VAL A 318 -13.54 -0.53 -12.98
C VAL A 318 -13.23 -2.02 -12.82
N ASP A 319 -12.00 -2.44 -13.03
CA ASP A 319 -11.62 -3.84 -13.05
C ASP A 319 -11.23 -4.38 -11.66
N LEU A 320 -10.44 -3.60 -10.92
CA LEU A 320 -9.88 -4.02 -9.64
C LEU A 320 -9.87 -2.84 -8.66
N VAL A 321 -10.23 -3.11 -7.40
CA VAL A 321 -10.16 -2.13 -6.30
C VAL A 321 -9.31 -2.71 -5.18
N LEU A 322 -8.21 -2.01 -4.84
CA LEU A 322 -7.22 -2.41 -3.84
C LEU A 322 -7.36 -1.54 -2.59
N GLN A 323 -7.52 -2.15 -1.42
CA GLN A 323 -7.94 -1.48 -0.19
C GLN A 323 -7.17 -2.00 1.04
N GLY A 324 -7.15 -1.21 2.12
CA GLY A 324 -6.54 -1.55 3.41
C GLY A 324 -7.52 -1.50 4.57
N HIS A 325 -7.06 -0.94 5.71
CA HIS A 325 -7.84 -0.55 6.88
C HIS A 325 -8.31 -1.68 7.80
N ASP A 326 -8.76 -2.81 7.28
CA ASP A 326 -9.48 -3.81 8.08
C ASP A 326 -8.59 -4.89 8.69
N HIS A 327 -7.30 -4.87 8.44
CA HIS A 327 -6.31 -5.79 9.00
C HIS A 327 -6.69 -7.28 8.94
N THR A 328 -7.46 -7.64 7.93
CA THR A 328 -7.82 -9.00 7.52
C THR A 328 -7.76 -9.07 6.00
N TYR A 329 -7.83 -10.26 5.45
CA TYR A 329 -7.89 -10.42 4.00
C TYR A 329 -9.28 -10.81 3.56
N GLY A 330 -9.79 -10.14 2.53
CA GLY A 330 -10.99 -10.52 1.82
C GLY A 330 -10.92 -10.15 0.35
N ARG A 331 -11.33 -11.07 -0.52
CA ARG A 331 -11.47 -10.84 -1.95
C ARG A 331 -12.84 -11.32 -2.41
N GLY A 332 -13.50 -10.53 -3.22
CA GLY A 332 -14.80 -10.91 -3.76
C GLY A 332 -15.40 -9.90 -4.70
N LEU A 333 -16.64 -10.17 -5.09
CA LEU A 333 -17.45 -9.39 -6.01
C LEU A 333 -18.61 -8.75 -5.25
N ASN A 334 -19.12 -7.64 -5.77
CA ASN A 334 -20.34 -7.05 -5.27
C ASN A 334 -21.60 -7.86 -5.78
N MET A 335 -21.62 -9.13 -5.55
CA MET A 335 -22.71 -10.01 -5.97
C MET A 335 -23.06 -10.99 -4.86
N PRO A 336 -24.36 -11.22 -4.58
CA PRO A 336 -24.77 -12.23 -3.64
C PRO A 336 -24.19 -13.61 -3.97
N LEU A 337 -23.91 -14.39 -2.96
CA LEU A 337 -23.55 -15.80 -3.10
C LEU A 337 -24.68 -16.54 -3.86
N GLY A 338 -24.31 -17.47 -4.75
CA GLY A 338 -25.27 -18.27 -5.52
C GLY A 338 -25.64 -17.73 -6.91
N LYS A 339 -25.19 -16.52 -7.31
CA LYS A 339 -25.29 -16.04 -8.70
C LYS A 339 -24.01 -16.34 -9.48
N SER A 340 -24.14 -16.48 -10.81
CA SER A 340 -22.97 -16.66 -11.68
C SER A 340 -22.00 -15.51 -11.51
N ARG A 341 -20.76 -15.82 -11.11
CA ARG A 341 -19.68 -14.87 -10.85
C ARG A 341 -18.66 -14.80 -11.98
N LYS A 342 -18.94 -15.53 -13.07
CA LYS A 342 -18.06 -15.59 -14.24
C LYS A 342 -17.93 -14.24 -14.95
N HIS A 343 -19.02 -13.47 -14.97
CA HIS A 343 -19.08 -12.15 -15.61
C HIS A 343 -19.47 -11.09 -14.56
N PRO A 344 -18.49 -10.54 -13.82
CA PRO A 344 -18.76 -9.55 -12.78
C PRO A 344 -19.34 -8.26 -13.39
N ALA A 345 -20.37 -7.72 -12.74
CA ALA A 345 -20.98 -6.46 -13.14
C ALA A 345 -20.20 -5.24 -12.65
N GLY A 346 -19.19 -5.43 -11.80
CA GLY A 346 -18.32 -4.43 -11.22
C GLY A 346 -16.92 -4.98 -10.96
N PRO A 347 -16.08 -4.25 -10.24
CA PRO A 347 -14.70 -4.67 -9.97
C PRO A 347 -14.63 -5.90 -9.06
N VAL A 348 -13.47 -6.56 -9.09
CA VAL A 348 -13.04 -7.40 -7.96
C VAL A 348 -12.54 -6.47 -6.86
N TYR A 349 -13.07 -6.62 -5.65
CA TYR A 349 -12.64 -5.90 -4.47
C TYR A 349 -11.64 -6.76 -3.69
N VAL A 350 -10.55 -6.14 -3.26
CA VAL A 350 -9.54 -6.78 -2.41
C VAL A 350 -9.26 -5.86 -1.23
N VAL A 351 -9.38 -6.42 -0.03
CA VAL A 351 -8.87 -5.83 1.21
C VAL A 351 -7.70 -6.69 1.66
N SER A 352 -6.54 -6.10 1.94
CA SER A 352 -5.36 -6.84 2.35
C SER A 352 -4.65 -6.16 3.52
N VAL A 353 -3.90 -6.97 4.28
CA VAL A 353 -3.02 -6.53 5.35
C VAL A 353 -1.64 -7.16 5.14
N SER A 354 -0.63 -6.30 5.07
CA SER A 354 0.77 -6.73 4.93
C SER A 354 1.56 -6.61 6.24
N GLY A 355 1.10 -5.75 7.14
CA GLY A 355 1.61 -5.60 8.50
C GLY A 355 1.13 -6.67 9.47
N PRO A 356 1.62 -6.67 10.71
CA PRO A 356 1.32 -7.70 11.70
C PRO A 356 0.06 -7.44 12.55
N LYS A 357 -0.53 -6.24 12.49
CA LYS A 357 -1.75 -5.93 13.23
C LYS A 357 -2.92 -6.68 12.60
N MET A 358 -3.69 -7.39 13.40
CA MET A 358 -4.78 -8.23 12.93
C MET A 358 -6.09 -7.89 13.64
N TYR A 359 -7.22 -8.00 12.91
CA TYR A 359 -8.56 -7.83 13.47
C TYR A 359 -9.36 -9.14 13.43
N ASP A 360 -10.51 -9.13 14.09
CA ASP A 360 -11.52 -10.18 13.93
C ASP A 360 -12.17 -10.05 12.55
N ILE A 361 -12.32 -11.15 11.84
CA ILE A 361 -12.87 -11.20 10.49
C ILE A 361 -14.39 -11.35 10.49
N GLY A 362 -15.08 -10.54 9.69
CA GLY A 362 -16.55 -10.54 9.61
C GLY A 362 -17.15 -11.71 8.85
N LEU A 363 -16.38 -12.38 7.99
CA LEU A 363 -16.82 -13.55 7.20
C LEU A 363 -18.13 -13.29 6.43
N GLN A 364 -18.17 -12.18 5.69
CA GLN A 364 -19.38 -11.70 5.01
C GLN A 364 -19.60 -12.38 3.65
N ASP A 365 -20.84 -12.30 3.16
CA ASP A 365 -21.31 -13.01 1.96
C ASP A 365 -20.63 -12.57 0.63
N TRP A 366 -20.03 -11.36 0.61
CA TRP A 366 -19.32 -10.88 -0.58
C TRP A 366 -17.95 -11.55 -0.78
N MET A 367 -17.36 -12.13 0.28
CA MET A 367 -16.01 -12.69 0.25
C MET A 367 -15.98 -14.04 -0.48
N ASP A 368 -15.27 -14.09 -1.61
CA ASP A 368 -14.95 -15.36 -2.30
C ASP A 368 -13.75 -16.06 -1.69
N ARG A 369 -12.81 -15.30 -1.14
CA ARG A 369 -11.64 -15.77 -0.42
C ARG A 369 -11.38 -14.88 0.78
N ALA A 370 -11.03 -15.47 1.91
CA ALA A 370 -10.82 -14.77 3.17
C ALA A 370 -9.60 -15.32 3.93
N ALA A 371 -8.93 -14.45 4.72
CA ALA A 371 -7.94 -14.87 5.70
C ALA A 371 -7.97 -13.97 6.92
N SER A 372 -7.78 -14.58 8.08
CA SER A 372 -7.50 -13.95 9.35
C SER A 372 -6.07 -14.29 9.79
N ASN A 373 -5.49 -13.50 10.70
CA ASN A 373 -4.19 -13.77 11.33
C ASN A 373 -3.08 -14.15 10.33
N THR A 374 -3.06 -13.50 9.15
CA THR A 374 -2.16 -13.86 8.05
C THR A 374 -1.64 -12.62 7.35
N GLN A 375 -0.32 -12.38 7.39
CA GLN A 375 0.33 -11.34 6.59
C GLN A 375 0.44 -11.79 5.13
N LEU A 376 0.00 -10.92 4.22
CA LEU A 376 -0.03 -11.19 2.79
C LEU A 376 0.61 -10.04 1.99
N TYR A 377 1.13 -10.36 0.83
CA TYR A 377 1.48 -9.42 -0.23
C TYR A 377 0.93 -9.92 -1.56
N GLN A 378 0.71 -9.02 -2.51
CA GLN A 378 0.11 -9.38 -3.78
C GLN A 378 1.01 -9.00 -4.95
N ILE A 379 0.99 -9.86 -5.96
CA ILE A 379 1.59 -9.65 -7.28
C ILE A 379 0.47 -9.65 -8.30
N ILE A 380 0.33 -8.56 -9.04
CA ILE A 380 -0.64 -8.44 -10.10
C ILE A 380 0.09 -8.24 -11.41
N SER A 381 -0.24 -9.06 -12.42
CA SER A 381 0.37 -9.02 -13.73
C SER A 381 -0.68 -8.68 -14.79
N ILE A 382 -0.34 -7.78 -15.71
CA ILE A 382 -1.20 -7.37 -16.83
C ILE A 382 -0.46 -7.64 -18.13
N SER A 383 -1.13 -8.33 -19.05
CA SER A 383 -0.61 -8.65 -20.39
C SER A 383 -1.75 -8.68 -21.40
N GLY A 384 -1.86 -7.64 -22.24
CA GLY A 384 -2.97 -7.49 -23.20
C GLY A 384 -4.33 -7.50 -22.49
N ASP A 385 -5.18 -8.44 -22.88
CA ASP A 385 -6.54 -8.61 -22.36
C ASP A 385 -6.61 -9.42 -21.05
N LYS A 386 -5.47 -9.78 -20.47
CA LYS A 386 -5.39 -10.62 -19.28
C LYS A 386 -4.80 -9.87 -18.09
N LEU A 387 -5.51 -9.90 -16.94
CA LEU A 387 -5.02 -9.55 -15.63
C LEU A 387 -4.96 -10.81 -14.76
N THR A 388 -3.80 -11.09 -14.19
CA THR A 388 -3.60 -12.19 -13.24
C THR A 388 -3.31 -11.61 -11.86
N TYR A 389 -4.10 -11.96 -10.88
CA TYR A 389 -3.92 -11.61 -9.47
C TYR A 389 -3.42 -12.81 -8.69
N GLN A 390 -2.40 -12.61 -7.88
CA GLN A 390 -1.83 -13.63 -7.01
C GLN A 390 -1.52 -13.02 -5.64
N SER A 391 -2.00 -13.65 -4.56
CA SER A 391 -1.67 -13.29 -3.19
C SER A 391 -0.78 -14.35 -2.58
N TYR A 392 0.24 -13.91 -1.85
CA TYR A 392 1.21 -14.78 -1.19
C TYR A 392 1.29 -14.46 0.29
N THR A 393 1.47 -15.51 1.11
CA THR A 393 1.87 -15.33 2.51
C THR A 393 3.31 -14.80 2.57
N VAL A 394 3.68 -14.17 3.67
CA VAL A 394 5.07 -13.74 3.89
C VAL A 394 6.08 -14.88 3.97
N THR A 395 5.61 -16.13 3.99
CA THR A 395 6.42 -17.35 3.89
C THR A 395 6.56 -17.86 2.45
N GLY A 396 5.94 -17.15 1.46
CA GLY A 396 6.05 -17.46 0.02
C GLY A 396 5.02 -18.46 -0.51
N GLU A 397 4.08 -18.92 0.31
CA GLU A 397 2.98 -19.79 -0.12
C GLU A 397 1.94 -19.00 -0.91
N GLN A 398 1.52 -19.48 -2.09
CA GLN A 398 0.44 -18.87 -2.85
C GLN A 398 -0.90 -19.14 -2.14
N TYR A 399 -1.54 -18.07 -1.71
CA TYR A 399 -2.74 -18.14 -0.88
C TYR A 399 -4.03 -17.92 -1.66
N ASP A 400 -4.03 -16.99 -2.62
CA ASP A 400 -5.17 -16.66 -3.46
C ASP A 400 -4.73 -16.38 -4.89
N SER A 401 -5.60 -16.66 -5.86
CA SER A 401 -5.36 -16.34 -7.26
C SER A 401 -6.66 -16.29 -8.05
N PHE A 402 -6.72 -15.34 -8.99
CA PHE A 402 -7.75 -15.29 -10.03
C PHE A 402 -7.21 -14.63 -11.30
N GLU A 403 -7.92 -14.86 -12.39
CA GLU A 403 -7.67 -14.19 -13.67
C GLU A 403 -8.92 -13.42 -14.12
N LEU A 404 -8.71 -12.26 -14.71
CA LEU A 404 -9.69 -11.53 -15.48
C LEU A 404 -9.25 -11.55 -16.94
N ILE A 405 -10.16 -11.95 -17.82
CA ILE A 405 -10.00 -11.84 -19.28
C ILE A 405 -11.02 -10.83 -19.78
N LYS A 406 -10.56 -9.77 -20.41
CA LYS A 406 -11.40 -8.70 -20.94
C LYS A 406 -11.74 -8.96 -22.41
N ASP A 407 -13.03 -8.96 -22.75
CA ASP A 407 -13.48 -9.09 -24.13
C ASP A 407 -13.38 -7.75 -24.90
N SER A 408 -13.64 -7.81 -26.22
CA SER A 408 -13.64 -6.63 -27.10
C SER A 408 -14.68 -5.56 -26.75
N HIS A 409 -15.66 -5.88 -25.90
CA HIS A 409 -16.66 -4.94 -25.38
C HIS A 409 -16.29 -4.38 -24.00
N GLY A 410 -15.07 -4.67 -23.50
CA GLY A 410 -14.59 -4.24 -22.19
C GLY A 410 -15.27 -4.94 -21.01
N ARG A 411 -15.76 -6.18 -21.19
CA ARG A 411 -16.39 -7.00 -20.14
C ARG A 411 -15.40 -8.05 -19.66
N ASN A 412 -15.29 -8.19 -18.35
CA ASN A 412 -14.43 -9.18 -17.74
C ASN A 412 -15.10 -10.55 -17.66
N THR A 413 -14.33 -11.59 -17.93
CA THR A 413 -14.61 -12.97 -17.50
C THR A 413 -13.65 -13.30 -16.37
N LEU A 414 -14.19 -13.73 -15.22
CA LEU A 414 -13.40 -14.10 -14.04
C LEU A 414 -13.24 -15.63 -13.98
N THR A 415 -11.99 -16.07 -13.81
CA THR A 415 -11.64 -17.45 -13.48
C THR A 415 -11.02 -17.47 -12.08
N ASP A 416 -11.70 -18.05 -11.11
CA ASP A 416 -11.22 -18.21 -9.75
C ASP A 416 -10.33 -19.45 -9.66
N GLN A 417 -9.06 -19.26 -9.32
CA GLN A 417 -8.06 -20.31 -9.17
C GLN A 417 -7.84 -20.72 -7.71
N ALA A 418 -8.39 -19.94 -6.76
CA ALA A 418 -8.23 -20.18 -5.33
C ALA A 418 -8.70 -21.56 -4.85
N PRO A 419 -9.74 -22.20 -5.43
CA PRO A 419 -10.16 -23.54 -5.02
C PRO A 419 -9.10 -24.63 -5.16
N ALA A 420 -8.09 -24.42 -6.02
CA ALA A 420 -6.96 -25.36 -6.19
C ALA A 420 -5.80 -25.11 -5.19
N LEU A 421 -5.89 -24.05 -4.38
CA LEU A 421 -4.85 -23.66 -3.42
C LEU A 421 -5.16 -24.20 -2.01
N ALA A 422 -4.25 -23.90 -1.08
CA ALA A 422 -4.40 -24.26 0.33
C ALA A 422 -5.73 -23.74 0.93
N PRO A 423 -6.30 -24.42 1.94
CA PRO A 423 -7.52 -24.00 2.62
C PRO A 423 -7.42 -22.57 3.18
N GLU A 424 -8.58 -21.93 3.36
CA GLU A 424 -8.64 -20.62 4.01
C GLU A 424 -8.13 -20.68 5.47
N ARG A 425 -7.37 -19.65 5.84
CA ARG A 425 -6.84 -19.46 7.20
C ARG A 425 -7.79 -18.52 7.93
N LEU A 426 -8.67 -19.08 8.74
CA LEU A 426 -9.73 -18.34 9.41
C LEU A 426 -9.61 -18.39 10.94
N ASP A 427 -8.43 -18.72 11.47
CA ASP A 427 -8.21 -18.78 12.92
C ASP A 427 -8.29 -17.36 13.52
N LEU A 428 -9.06 -17.26 14.61
CA LEU A 428 -9.14 -16.03 15.38
C LEU A 428 -7.74 -15.65 15.92
N PRO A 429 -7.27 -14.39 15.75
CA PRO A 429 -5.98 -13.98 16.28
C PRO A 429 -5.88 -14.21 17.80
N LEU A 430 -4.69 -14.57 18.30
CA LEU A 430 -4.47 -14.91 19.71
C LEU A 430 -4.91 -13.82 20.69
N GLU A 431 -4.78 -12.55 20.31
CA GLU A 431 -5.24 -11.43 21.12
C GLU A 431 -6.75 -11.49 21.36
N PHE A 432 -7.53 -11.76 20.30
CA PHE A 432 -8.97 -11.91 20.39
C PHE A 432 -9.36 -13.20 21.12
N GLN A 433 -8.65 -14.30 20.90
CA GLN A 433 -8.89 -15.55 21.65
C GLN A 433 -8.75 -15.37 23.16
N LYS A 434 -7.81 -14.51 23.61
CA LYS A 434 -7.55 -14.24 25.03
C LYS A 434 -8.57 -13.29 25.65
N ARG A 435 -9.03 -12.29 24.92
CA ARG A 435 -9.92 -11.25 25.45
C ARG A 435 -11.41 -11.50 25.26
N TYR A 436 -11.79 -12.39 24.34
CA TYR A 436 -13.19 -12.68 24.04
C TYR A 436 -13.84 -13.49 25.16
N THR A 437 -15.08 -13.08 25.48
CA THR A 437 -15.96 -13.87 26.34
C THR A 437 -16.40 -15.17 25.66
N PRO A 438 -16.93 -16.16 26.40
CA PRO A 438 -17.50 -17.35 25.78
C PRO A 438 -18.54 -17.03 24.70
N GLU A 439 -19.43 -16.08 24.96
CA GLU A 439 -20.48 -15.64 24.03
C GLU A 439 -19.88 -15.07 22.73
N GLN A 440 -18.85 -14.22 22.81
CA GLN A 440 -18.18 -13.69 21.62
C GLN A 440 -17.47 -14.79 20.81
N LYS A 441 -16.93 -15.82 21.46
CA LYS A 441 -16.37 -16.99 20.79
C LYS A 441 -17.45 -17.80 20.08
N ASP A 442 -18.62 -17.96 20.68
CA ASP A 442 -19.75 -18.65 20.07
C ASP A 442 -20.32 -17.86 18.87
N GLU A 443 -20.37 -16.53 18.95
CA GLU A 443 -20.72 -15.66 17.83
C GLU A 443 -19.75 -15.85 16.66
N TYR A 444 -18.44 -15.85 16.93
CA TYR A 444 -17.42 -16.12 15.92
C TYR A 444 -17.62 -17.48 15.27
N GLN A 445 -17.84 -18.55 16.05
CA GLN A 445 -18.10 -19.90 15.54
C GLN A 445 -19.37 -19.95 14.69
N THR A 446 -20.40 -19.23 15.06
CA THR A 446 -21.66 -19.14 14.31
C THR A 446 -21.41 -18.47 12.94
N ARG A 447 -20.68 -17.33 12.89
CA ARG A 447 -20.27 -16.68 11.63
C ARG A 447 -19.45 -17.63 10.75
N PHE A 448 -18.49 -18.31 11.35
CA PHE A 448 -17.62 -19.26 10.67
C PHE A 448 -18.41 -20.41 10.02
N GLN A 449 -19.34 -21.03 10.75
CA GLN A 449 -20.18 -22.11 10.21
C GLN A 449 -21.11 -21.60 9.09
N LYS A 450 -21.73 -20.43 9.29
CA LYS A 450 -22.58 -19.80 8.27
C LYS A 450 -21.79 -19.54 6.97
N TYR A 451 -20.60 -18.96 7.08
CA TYR A 451 -19.72 -18.68 5.95
C TYR A 451 -19.32 -19.98 5.21
N LYS A 452 -18.92 -21.02 5.93
CA LYS A 452 -18.58 -22.33 5.35
C LYS A 452 -19.77 -22.96 4.63
N ALA A 453 -20.96 -22.96 5.24
CA ALA A 453 -22.16 -23.49 4.63
C ALA A 453 -22.52 -22.75 3.33
N ALA A 454 -22.46 -21.41 3.33
CA ALA A 454 -22.69 -20.60 2.15
C ALA A 454 -21.71 -20.90 1.01
N LYS A 455 -20.47 -21.26 1.33
CA LYS A 455 -19.47 -21.65 0.32
C LYS A 455 -19.66 -23.07 -0.23
N GLN A 456 -20.21 -24.00 0.54
CA GLN A 456 -20.53 -25.33 0.04
C GLN A 456 -21.65 -25.27 -1.02
N LEU A 457 -22.68 -24.44 -0.80
CA LEU A 457 -23.76 -24.21 -1.76
C LEU A 457 -23.29 -23.56 -3.08
N LYS A 458 -22.10 -22.98 -3.13
CA LYS A 458 -21.50 -22.45 -4.38
C LYS A 458 -20.86 -23.52 -5.26
N LYS A 459 -20.52 -24.67 -4.71
CA LYS A 459 -19.81 -25.74 -5.44
C LYS A 459 -20.75 -26.71 -6.14
N GLU A 460 -22.03 -26.69 -5.76
CA GLU A 460 -23.15 -27.39 -6.42
C GLU A 460 -23.80 -26.49 -7.47
#